data_53dcc777c1a3acf8a73217eba1f73afc
#
_entry.id   53dcc777c1a3acf8a73217eba1f73afc
#
_cell.length_a   1.000
_cell.length_b   1.000
_cell.length_c   1.000
_cell.angle_alpha   90.00
_cell.angle_beta   90.00
_cell.angle_gamma   90.00
#
_symmetry.space_group_name_H-M   'P 1'
#
loop_
_entity.id
_entity.type
_entity.pdbx_description
1 polymer ?
#
loop_
_entity_poly.entity_id
_entity_poly.type
_entity_poly.pdbx_seq_one_letter_code
_entity_poly.pdbx_strand_id
1 'polypeptide(L)'
;MDKIDGIVGKVTTKIPQLNNYKKVYLVQKIFQFINAGVLVMAAIVRFIYTKQIVSFSGYVLTFYLLLFAAIYICHEVSVAEFRLWFYFLNFGWGKGLFDLFIGCLCLGSGMAVVWLDILVGVYFIVLSVGFGAISLVYRKNEVTLVDEML
;
A
#
# COMPACT_ATOMS: atom_id res chain seq x y z
N MET A 1 -9.54 -28.94 -35.35
CA MET A 1 -8.31 -29.12 -34.55
C MET A 1 -7.71 -27.74 -34.18
N ASP A 2 -7.62 -26.80 -35.08
CA ASP A 2 -6.96 -25.50 -34.86
C ASP A 2 -7.53 -24.60 -33.73
N LYS A 3 -8.83 -24.74 -33.39
CA LYS A 3 -9.44 -23.98 -32.29
C LYS A 3 -8.99 -24.48 -30.91
N ILE A 4 -8.72 -25.77 -30.77
CA ILE A 4 -8.30 -26.37 -29.49
C ILE A 4 -6.83 -26.03 -29.22
N ASP A 5 -6.00 -26.05 -30.24
CA ASP A 5 -4.56 -25.70 -30.13
C ASP A 5 -4.40 -24.19 -29.78
N GLY A 6 -5.25 -23.34 -30.32
CA GLY A 6 -5.28 -21.92 -29.97
C GLY A 6 -5.68 -21.65 -28.51
N ILE A 7 -6.60 -22.47 -27.96
CA ILE A 7 -7.02 -22.34 -26.54
C ILE A 7 -5.93 -22.89 -25.61
N VAL A 8 -5.35 -24.05 -25.95
CA VAL A 8 -4.25 -24.66 -25.16
C VAL A 8 -3.03 -23.74 -25.14
N GLY A 9 -2.66 -23.15 -26.29
CA GLY A 9 -1.57 -22.16 -26.36
C GLY A 9 -1.79 -20.92 -25.52
N LYS A 10 -3.03 -20.39 -25.47
CA LYS A 10 -3.39 -19.24 -24.60
C LYS A 10 -3.38 -19.59 -23.11
N VAL A 11 -3.76 -20.82 -22.74
CA VAL A 11 -3.76 -21.27 -21.34
C VAL A 11 -2.33 -21.50 -20.86
N THR A 12 -1.48 -22.14 -21.65
CA THR A 12 -0.08 -22.40 -21.27
C THR A 12 0.75 -21.13 -21.12
N THR A 13 0.47 -20.05 -21.86
CA THR A 13 1.15 -18.76 -21.69
C THR A 13 0.62 -17.95 -20.50
N LYS A 14 -0.63 -18.18 -20.05
CA LYS A 14 -1.20 -17.49 -18.88
C LYS A 14 -0.67 -18.00 -17.55
N ILE A 15 -0.41 -19.31 -17.43
CA ILE A 15 0.01 -19.94 -16.16
C ILE A 15 1.33 -19.37 -15.60
N PRO A 16 2.41 -19.20 -16.38
CA PRO A 16 3.65 -18.65 -15.84
C PRO A 16 3.53 -17.17 -15.46
N GLN A 17 2.74 -16.38 -16.17
CA GLN A 17 2.51 -14.97 -15.84
C GLN A 17 1.71 -14.82 -14.53
N LEU A 18 0.71 -15.66 -14.30
CA LEU A 18 -0.08 -15.66 -13.07
C LEU A 18 0.77 -16.09 -11.87
N ASN A 19 1.67 -17.05 -12.04
CA ASN A 19 2.57 -17.50 -10.97
C ASN A 19 3.60 -16.41 -10.60
N ASN A 20 4.13 -15.68 -11.57
CA ASN A 20 5.01 -14.55 -11.31
C ASN A 20 4.28 -13.41 -10.59
N TYR A 21 3.02 -13.13 -10.97
CA TYR A 21 2.23 -12.11 -10.30
C TYR A 21 1.90 -12.50 -8.85
N LYS A 22 1.60 -13.78 -8.55
CA LYS A 22 1.40 -14.25 -7.17
C LYS A 22 2.62 -13.98 -6.28
N LYS A 23 3.83 -14.13 -6.80
CA LYS A 23 5.06 -13.76 -6.08
C LYS A 23 5.16 -12.25 -5.85
N VAL A 24 4.86 -11.45 -6.87
CA VAL A 24 4.85 -9.97 -6.76
C VAL A 24 3.82 -9.51 -5.74
N TYR A 25 2.62 -10.09 -5.75
CA TYR A 25 1.58 -9.81 -4.78
C TYR A 25 2.01 -10.13 -3.34
N LEU A 26 2.69 -11.26 -3.12
CA LEU A 26 3.23 -11.62 -1.81
C LEU A 26 4.27 -10.61 -1.34
N VAL A 27 5.15 -10.16 -2.23
CA VAL A 27 6.13 -9.10 -1.93
C VAL A 27 5.43 -7.80 -1.57
N GLN A 28 4.40 -7.39 -2.32
CA GLN A 28 3.61 -6.21 -2.00
C GLN A 28 2.95 -6.32 -0.60
N LYS A 29 2.45 -7.50 -0.25
CA LYS A 29 1.87 -7.76 1.08
C LYS A 29 2.89 -7.57 2.20
N ILE A 30 4.10 -8.08 2.03
CA ILE A 30 5.20 -7.89 3.00
C ILE A 30 5.54 -6.40 3.14
N PHE A 31 5.63 -5.67 2.03
CA PHE A 31 5.89 -4.22 2.07
C PHE A 31 4.79 -3.45 2.81
N GLN A 32 3.53 -3.85 2.69
CA GLN A 32 2.43 -3.20 3.42
C GLN A 32 2.55 -3.40 4.95
N PHE A 33 2.99 -4.58 5.41
CA PHE A 33 3.30 -4.77 6.84
C PHE A 33 4.48 -3.90 7.31
N ILE A 34 5.52 -3.77 6.48
CA ILE A 34 6.66 -2.88 6.78
C ILE A 34 6.16 -1.43 6.86
N ASN A 35 5.32 -0.99 5.92
CA ASN A 35 4.73 0.34 5.90
C ASN A 35 3.93 0.63 7.17
N ALA A 36 3.10 -0.31 7.61
CA ALA A 36 2.39 -0.19 8.89
C ALA A 36 3.37 0.00 10.06
N GLY A 37 4.45 -0.78 10.11
CA GLY A 37 5.50 -0.64 11.12
C GLY A 37 6.18 0.73 11.09
N VAL A 38 6.51 1.23 9.91
CA VAL A 38 7.11 2.57 9.73
C VAL A 38 6.18 3.67 10.25
N LEU A 39 4.86 3.59 9.97
CA LEU A 39 3.88 4.56 10.45
C LEU A 39 3.73 4.52 11.97
N VAL A 40 3.70 3.33 12.57
CA VAL A 40 3.66 3.19 14.04
C VAL A 40 4.92 3.78 14.67
N MET A 41 6.09 3.46 14.12
CA MET A 41 7.35 4.01 14.61
C MET A 41 7.39 5.54 14.49
N ALA A 42 6.95 6.09 13.36
CA ALA A 42 6.86 7.53 13.18
C ALA A 42 5.92 8.19 14.19
N ALA A 43 4.77 7.57 14.47
CA ALA A 43 3.83 8.05 15.49
C ALA A 43 4.44 8.01 16.90
N ILE A 44 5.13 6.92 17.27
CA ILE A 44 5.80 6.80 18.58
C ILE A 44 6.88 7.87 18.74
N VAL A 45 7.74 8.05 17.74
CA VAL A 45 8.78 9.09 17.78
C VAL A 45 8.15 10.48 17.94
N ARG A 46 7.08 10.77 17.22
CA ARG A 46 6.34 12.03 17.38
C ARG A 46 5.79 12.20 18.81
N PHE A 47 5.24 11.14 19.43
CA PHE A 47 4.78 11.21 20.82
C PHE A 47 5.93 11.46 21.81
N ILE A 48 7.11 10.89 21.60
CA ILE A 48 8.29 11.13 22.44
C ILE A 48 8.75 12.59 22.34
N TYR A 49 8.73 13.14 21.12
CA TYR A 49 9.10 14.55 20.86
C TYR A 49 7.93 15.54 21.04
N THR A 50 6.92 15.18 21.85
CA THR A 50 5.69 15.97 22.08
C THR A 50 5.97 17.41 22.52
N LYS A 51 7.10 17.68 23.17
CA LYS A 51 7.50 19.04 23.55
C LYS A 51 7.76 19.98 22.35
N GLN A 52 8.00 19.40 21.16
CA GLN A 52 8.21 20.12 19.90
C GLN A 52 6.92 20.24 19.08
N ILE A 53 5.89 19.46 19.41
CA ILE A 53 4.57 19.54 18.76
C ILE A 53 3.81 20.72 19.37
N VAL A 54 4.05 21.92 18.86
CA VAL A 54 3.43 23.15 19.36
C VAL A 54 2.01 23.38 18.79
N SER A 55 1.62 22.62 17.75
CA SER A 55 0.37 22.83 17.03
C SER A 55 -0.61 21.67 17.16
N PHE A 56 -1.90 21.99 17.27
CA PHE A 56 -3.00 21.03 17.26
C PHE A 56 -2.97 20.13 16.02
N SER A 57 -2.57 20.67 14.87
CA SER A 57 -2.43 19.91 13.62
C SER A 57 -1.40 18.77 13.72
N GLY A 58 -0.33 18.94 14.49
CA GLY A 58 0.66 17.89 14.72
C GLY A 58 0.11 16.69 15.48
N TYR A 59 -0.74 16.92 16.49
CA TYR A 59 -1.42 15.83 17.20
C TYR A 59 -2.40 15.09 16.29
N VAL A 60 -3.21 15.85 15.55
CA VAL A 60 -4.18 15.27 14.60
C VAL A 60 -3.46 14.39 13.57
N LEU A 61 -2.34 14.85 13.02
CA LEU A 61 -1.56 14.05 12.08
C LEU A 61 -1.03 12.76 12.73
N THR A 62 -0.54 12.83 13.96
CA THR A 62 -0.03 11.65 14.67
C THR A 62 -1.13 10.58 14.84
N PHE A 63 -2.36 11.01 15.14
CA PHE A 63 -3.52 10.12 15.15
C PHE A 63 -3.82 9.53 13.77
N TYR A 64 -3.74 10.33 12.70
CA TYR A 64 -3.92 9.82 11.34
C TYR A 64 -2.86 8.79 10.96
N LEU A 65 -1.61 8.95 11.36
CA LEU A 65 -0.57 7.94 11.09
C LEU A 65 -0.91 6.60 11.76
N LEU A 66 -1.40 6.61 13.01
CA LEU A 66 -1.85 5.40 13.69
C LEU A 66 -3.08 4.78 13.01
N LEU A 67 -4.03 5.60 12.59
CA LEU A 67 -5.21 5.15 11.88
C LEU A 67 -4.84 4.50 10.54
N PHE A 68 -3.92 5.09 9.79
CA PHE A 68 -3.43 4.51 8.53
C PHE A 68 -2.65 3.22 8.74
N ALA A 69 -1.84 3.13 9.81
CA ALA A 69 -1.19 1.88 10.19
C ALA A 69 -2.22 0.79 10.50
N ALA A 70 -3.28 1.12 11.23
CA ALA A 70 -4.38 0.19 11.50
C ALA A 70 -5.08 -0.25 10.21
N ILE A 71 -5.33 0.67 9.27
CA ILE A 71 -5.93 0.36 7.95
C ILE A 71 -5.05 -0.64 7.20
N TYR A 72 -3.73 -0.45 7.14
CA TYR A 72 -2.82 -1.40 6.50
C TYR A 72 -2.88 -2.78 7.16
N ILE A 73 -2.81 -2.84 8.49
CA ILE A 73 -2.85 -4.12 9.22
C ILE A 73 -4.19 -4.83 8.98
N CYS A 74 -5.32 -4.14 9.16
CA CYS A 74 -6.65 -4.72 8.98
C CYS A 74 -6.88 -5.22 7.55
N HIS A 75 -6.38 -4.47 6.55
CA HIS A 75 -6.48 -4.88 5.15
C HIS A 75 -5.66 -6.15 4.87
N GLU A 76 -4.43 -6.26 5.38
CA GLU A 76 -3.55 -7.39 5.12
C GLU A 76 -3.86 -8.64 5.96
N VAL A 77 -4.43 -8.48 7.17
CA VAL A 77 -4.92 -9.60 7.99
C VAL A 77 -6.20 -10.23 7.39
N SER A 78 -6.73 -9.65 6.30
CA SER A 78 -7.86 -10.25 5.56
C SER A 78 -9.17 -10.29 6.32
N VAL A 79 -9.48 -9.24 7.08
CA VAL A 79 -10.82 -9.04 7.62
C VAL A 79 -11.77 -8.83 6.43
N ALA A 80 -12.64 -9.81 6.14
CA ALA A 80 -13.47 -9.83 4.92
C ALA A 80 -14.30 -8.55 4.75
N GLU A 81 -14.91 -8.08 5.84
CA GLU A 81 -15.71 -6.84 5.82
C GLU A 81 -14.86 -5.61 5.50
N PHE A 82 -13.63 -5.55 6.01
CA PHE A 82 -12.73 -4.43 5.80
C PHE A 82 -12.22 -4.36 4.35
N ARG A 83 -12.02 -5.50 3.69
CA ARG A 83 -11.67 -5.58 2.28
C ARG A 83 -12.75 -5.04 1.35
N LEU A 84 -14.02 -5.20 1.72
CA LEU A 84 -15.13 -4.64 0.96
C LEU A 84 -15.19 -3.10 1.08
N TRP A 85 -14.93 -2.57 2.27
CA TRP A 85 -14.94 -1.12 2.50
C TRP A 85 -13.75 -0.42 1.83
N PHE A 86 -12.59 -1.06 1.82
CA PHE A 86 -11.36 -0.54 1.20
C PHE A 86 -10.98 -1.32 -0.05
N TYR A 87 -11.99 -1.60 -0.90
CA TYR A 87 -11.82 -2.41 -2.12
C TYR A 87 -10.68 -1.90 -3.03
N PHE A 88 -10.48 -0.59 -3.11
CA PHE A 88 -9.43 0.00 -3.93
C PHE A 88 -8.00 -0.41 -3.48
N LEU A 89 -7.78 -0.72 -2.20
CA LEU A 89 -6.49 -1.21 -1.70
C LEU A 89 -6.15 -2.64 -2.16
N ASN A 90 -7.09 -3.38 -2.74
CA ASN A 90 -6.80 -4.68 -3.34
C ASN A 90 -5.97 -4.53 -4.64
N PHE A 91 -6.01 -3.36 -5.25
CA PHE A 91 -5.26 -3.05 -6.47
C PHE A 91 -3.96 -2.29 -6.15
N GLY A 92 -2.88 -2.59 -6.89
CA GLY A 92 -1.58 -1.93 -6.68
C GLY A 92 -1.64 -0.42 -6.90
N TRP A 93 -2.44 0.06 -7.86
CA TRP A 93 -2.63 1.50 -8.07
C TRP A 93 -3.35 2.18 -6.88
N GLY A 94 -4.31 1.48 -6.25
CA GLY A 94 -4.99 1.98 -5.05
C GLY A 94 -4.05 2.06 -3.85
N LYS A 95 -3.19 1.05 -3.66
CA LYS A 95 -2.10 1.08 -2.68
C LYS A 95 -1.15 2.25 -2.95
N GLY A 96 -0.75 2.44 -4.21
CA GLY A 96 0.10 3.56 -4.60
C GLY A 96 -0.53 4.92 -4.31
N LEU A 97 -1.81 5.12 -4.63
CA LEU A 97 -2.53 6.36 -4.29
C LEU A 97 -2.60 6.60 -2.78
N PHE A 98 -2.81 5.55 -2.01
CA PHE A 98 -2.87 5.65 -0.56
C PHE A 98 -1.51 5.99 0.05
N ASP A 99 -0.43 5.37 -0.44
CA ASP A 99 0.95 5.71 -0.06
C ASP A 99 1.28 7.16 -0.43
N LEU A 100 0.88 7.62 -1.63
CA LEU A 100 1.08 9.00 -2.07
C LEU A 100 0.39 9.99 -1.13
N PHE A 101 -0.85 9.69 -0.74
CA PHE A 101 -1.62 10.52 0.18
C PHE A 101 -0.92 10.64 1.53
N ILE A 102 -0.45 9.53 2.10
CA ILE A 102 0.31 9.53 3.37
C ILE A 102 1.60 10.34 3.23
N GLY A 103 2.34 10.14 2.14
CA GLY A 103 3.57 10.88 1.84
C GLY A 103 3.34 12.40 1.78
N CYS A 104 2.31 12.83 1.07
CA CYS A 104 1.93 14.25 0.99
C CYS A 104 1.49 14.82 2.34
N LEU A 105 0.76 14.04 3.16
CA LEU A 105 0.37 14.47 4.50
C LEU A 105 1.59 14.66 5.40
N CYS A 106 2.57 13.76 5.34
CA CYS A 106 3.79 13.89 6.13
C CYS A 106 4.58 15.14 5.74
N LEU A 107 4.70 15.46 4.44
CA LEU A 107 5.41 16.65 3.95
C LEU A 107 4.64 17.94 4.20
N GLY A 108 3.30 17.90 4.14
CA GLY A 108 2.44 19.09 4.27
C GLY A 108 2.16 19.54 5.70
N SER A 109 2.47 18.74 6.68
CA SER A 109 1.99 18.91 8.07
C SER A 109 2.91 19.72 8.98
N GLY A 110 3.33 20.90 8.63
CA GLY A 110 3.98 21.83 9.59
C GLY A 110 5.10 21.25 10.48
N MET A 111 5.67 20.13 10.10
CA MET A 111 6.93 19.51 10.51
C MET A 111 7.24 19.55 12.02
N ALA A 112 6.51 18.78 12.82
CA ALA A 112 6.82 18.64 14.25
C ALA A 112 8.21 18.02 14.49
N VAL A 113 8.61 17.07 13.63
CA VAL A 113 9.94 16.46 13.60
C VAL A 113 10.43 16.47 12.16
N VAL A 114 10.95 17.62 11.72
CA VAL A 114 11.23 17.96 10.30
C VAL A 114 11.95 16.84 9.54
N TRP A 115 13.03 16.32 10.09
CA TRP A 115 13.83 15.29 9.41
C TRP A 115 13.07 13.96 9.24
N LEU A 116 12.28 13.56 10.27
CA LEU A 116 11.48 12.32 10.24
C LEU A 116 10.34 12.45 9.22
N ASP A 117 9.65 13.58 9.23
CA ASP A 117 8.51 13.84 8.36
C ASP A 117 8.91 13.86 6.89
N ILE A 118 10.06 14.47 6.58
CA ILE A 118 10.64 14.45 5.24
C ILE A 118 11.03 13.03 4.84
N LEU A 119 11.70 12.28 5.72
CA LEU A 119 12.18 10.95 5.42
C LEU A 119 11.02 9.98 5.16
N VAL A 120 10.01 9.97 6.04
CA VAL A 120 8.79 9.16 5.90
C VAL A 120 7.99 9.59 4.67
N GLY A 121 7.81 10.90 4.46
CA GLY A 121 7.07 11.43 3.33
C GLY A 121 7.70 11.03 1.99
N VAL A 122 9.01 11.21 1.83
CA VAL A 122 9.74 10.79 0.61
C VAL A 122 9.68 9.29 0.41
N TYR A 123 9.85 8.50 1.49
CA TYR A 123 9.75 7.04 1.43
C TYR A 123 8.40 6.58 0.86
N PHE A 124 7.28 7.12 1.35
CA PHE A 124 5.95 6.75 0.87
C PHE A 124 5.69 7.23 -0.57
N ILE A 125 6.21 8.38 -0.97
CA ILE A 125 6.10 8.85 -2.37
C ILE A 125 6.84 7.90 -3.32
N VAL A 126 8.06 7.48 -2.97
CA VAL A 126 8.85 6.54 -3.80
C VAL A 126 8.12 5.20 -3.92
N LEU A 127 7.56 4.67 -2.83
CA LEU A 127 6.78 3.45 -2.85
C LEU A 127 5.50 3.57 -3.69
N SER A 128 4.83 4.71 -3.63
CA SER A 128 3.65 5.02 -4.45
C SER A 128 3.94 4.86 -5.93
N VAL A 129 5.07 5.43 -6.40
CA VAL A 129 5.51 5.28 -7.80
C VAL A 129 5.80 3.82 -8.12
N GLY A 130 6.46 3.10 -7.20
CA GLY A 130 6.76 1.67 -7.36
C GLY A 130 5.49 0.81 -7.51
N PHE A 131 4.52 0.96 -6.64
CA PHE A 131 3.25 0.23 -6.71
C PHE A 131 2.42 0.62 -7.93
N GLY A 132 2.41 1.90 -8.30
CA GLY A 132 1.78 2.37 -9.53
C GLY A 132 2.39 1.73 -10.77
N ALA A 133 3.72 1.68 -10.88
CA ALA A 133 4.42 1.04 -11.99
C ALA A 133 4.13 -0.47 -12.08
N ILE A 134 4.15 -1.19 -10.95
CA ILE A 134 3.81 -2.62 -10.89
C ILE A 134 2.37 -2.85 -11.36
N SER A 135 1.44 -2.02 -10.89
CA SER A 135 0.03 -2.13 -11.28
C SER A 135 -0.19 -1.91 -12.77
N LEU A 136 0.51 -0.96 -13.38
CA LEU A 136 0.43 -0.74 -14.84
C LEU A 136 0.89 -1.96 -15.63
N VAL A 137 1.97 -2.62 -15.19
CA VAL A 137 2.52 -3.80 -15.86
C VAL A 137 1.62 -5.02 -15.71
N TYR A 138 1.03 -5.21 -14.52
CA TYR A 138 0.28 -6.43 -14.18
C TYR A 138 -1.24 -6.23 -14.11
N ARG A 139 -1.77 -5.14 -14.62
CA ARG A 139 -3.20 -4.75 -14.51
C ARG A 139 -4.19 -5.86 -14.81
N LYS A 140 -3.93 -6.67 -15.86
CA LYS A 140 -4.82 -7.78 -16.25
C LYS A 140 -4.82 -8.92 -15.23
N ASN A 141 -3.69 -9.17 -14.60
CA ASN A 141 -3.50 -10.26 -13.64
C ASN A 141 -4.03 -9.87 -12.25
N GLU A 142 -4.02 -8.57 -11.92
CA GLU A 142 -4.59 -8.04 -10.68
C GLU A 142 -6.09 -8.32 -10.61
N VAL A 143 -6.83 -8.00 -11.68
CA VAL A 143 -8.29 -8.18 -11.72
C VAL A 143 -8.66 -9.65 -11.51
N THR A 144 -7.98 -10.58 -12.18
CA THR A 144 -8.27 -12.01 -12.03
C THR A 144 -7.98 -12.55 -10.64
N LEU A 145 -6.92 -12.06 -9.97
CA LEU A 145 -6.59 -12.50 -8.61
C LEU A 145 -7.53 -11.90 -7.55
N VAL A 146 -7.95 -10.67 -7.74
CA VAL A 146 -8.91 -10.02 -6.82
C VAL A 146 -10.26 -10.73 -6.89
N ASP A 147 -10.70 -11.12 -8.10
CA ASP A 147 -11.94 -11.88 -8.30
C ASP A 147 -11.87 -13.30 -7.68
N GLU A 148 -10.69 -13.92 -7.63
CA GLU A 148 -10.48 -15.22 -6.96
C GLU A 148 -10.45 -15.13 -5.43
N MET A 149 -10.18 -13.95 -4.86
CA MET A 149 -10.04 -13.74 -3.41
C MET A 149 -11.30 -13.21 -2.71
N LEU A 150 -12.30 -12.78 -3.48
CA LEU A 150 -13.60 -12.30 -3.00
C LEU A 150 -14.63 -13.40 -3.02
#